data_2dca56aa08e671ab0ed60e24fbcff778
#
_entry.id   2dca56aa08e671ab0ed60e24fbcff778
#
_cell.length_a   1.000
_cell.length_b   1.000
_cell.length_c   1.000
_cell.angle_alpha   90.00
_cell.angle_beta   90.00
_cell.angle_gamma   90.00
#
_symmetry.space_group_name_H-M   'P 1'
#
loop_
_entity.id
_entity.type
_entity.pdbx_description
1 polymer ?
#
loop_
_entity_poly.entity_id
_entity_poly.type
_entity_poly.pdbx_seq_one_letter_code
_entity_poly.pdbx_strand_id
1 'polypeptide(L)'
;MKTTQPKTEYILRRIAELKETQHISRTLLAVCPNSMAVIKAAFRSAKRNNAPIKFAATLNQVDCDGGYTGMTQSVFTDVLRMESQAVDYTGPYIVAVDHGGPWLKDIQSIEKWDTDRAMAAVKKSFEAAVAAGYDLIPVSYTHLRAHETL
;
A
#
# COMPACT_ATOMS: atom_id res chain seq x y z
N MET A 1 12.21 4.44 27.12
CA MET A 1 11.30 4.00 26.04
C MET A 1 11.87 4.53 24.73
N LYS A 2 12.35 3.68 23.82
CA LYS A 2 12.72 4.10 22.47
C LYS A 2 11.42 4.29 21.71
N THR A 3 10.99 5.52 21.50
CA THR A 3 9.91 5.85 20.57
C THR A 3 10.43 5.55 19.18
N THR A 4 10.07 4.38 18.66
CA THR A 4 10.39 4.02 17.28
C THR A 4 9.49 4.88 16.39
N GLN A 5 10.08 5.89 15.76
CA GLN A 5 9.39 6.73 14.79
C GLN A 5 8.78 5.84 13.69
N PRO A 6 7.53 6.08 13.26
CA PRO A 6 6.92 5.34 12.17
C PRO A 6 7.79 5.37 10.90
N LYS A 7 7.93 4.24 10.22
CA LYS A 7 8.77 4.12 9.01
C LYS A 7 8.44 5.17 7.95
N THR A 8 7.16 5.42 7.72
CA THR A 8 6.68 6.41 6.75
C THR A 8 7.17 7.81 7.13
N GLU A 9 7.01 8.22 8.38
CA GLU A 9 7.47 9.52 8.86
C GLU A 9 8.98 9.68 8.71
N TYR A 10 9.74 8.65 9.11
CA TYR A 10 11.20 8.65 8.96
C TYR A 10 11.64 8.88 7.50
N ILE A 11 11.06 8.14 6.55
CA ILE A 11 11.39 8.26 5.13
C ILE A 11 11.04 9.64 4.60
N LEU A 12 9.85 10.15 4.88
CA LEU A 12 9.39 11.46 4.40
C LEU A 12 10.21 12.61 4.97
N ARG A 13 10.53 12.57 6.27
CA ARG A 13 11.42 13.55 6.89
C ARG A 13 12.81 13.54 6.25
N ARG A 14 13.38 12.36 5.99
CA ARG A 14 14.69 12.26 5.36
C ARG A 14 14.71 12.80 3.93
N ILE A 15 13.65 12.58 3.17
CA ILE A 15 13.48 13.16 1.82
C ILE A 15 13.44 14.70 1.91
N ALA A 16 12.64 15.26 2.82
CA ALA A 16 12.55 16.70 3.03
C ALA A 16 13.90 17.30 3.43
N GLU A 17 14.56 16.70 4.40
CA GLU A 17 15.90 17.14 4.87
C GLU A 17 16.93 17.17 3.74
N LEU A 18 16.99 16.12 2.90
CA LEU A 18 17.90 16.08 1.76
C LEU A 18 17.62 17.20 0.75
N LYS A 19 16.35 17.51 0.54
CA LYS A 19 15.95 18.64 -0.33
C LYS A 19 16.39 19.97 0.24
N GLU A 20 16.19 20.20 1.53
CA GLU A 20 16.51 21.48 2.19
C GLU A 20 18.01 21.69 2.37
N THR A 21 18.74 20.67 2.85
CA THR A 21 20.15 20.81 3.24
C THR A 21 21.13 20.55 2.11
N GLN A 22 20.77 19.70 1.15
CA GLN A 22 21.68 19.27 0.07
C GLN A 22 21.16 19.61 -1.33
N HIS A 23 19.97 20.22 -1.44
CA HIS A 23 19.28 20.50 -2.71
C HIS A 23 19.06 19.25 -3.59
N ILE A 24 18.94 18.07 -2.94
CA ILE A 24 18.72 16.79 -3.61
C ILE A 24 17.24 16.43 -3.57
N SER A 25 16.55 16.48 -4.71
CA SER A 25 15.19 15.98 -4.84
C SER A 25 15.18 14.46 -4.95
N ARG A 26 14.42 13.80 -4.07
CA ARG A 26 14.23 12.35 -4.08
C ARG A 26 12.75 12.01 -4.15
N THR A 27 12.44 10.93 -4.84
CA THR A 27 11.08 10.39 -4.94
C THR A 27 11.09 8.97 -4.40
N LEU A 28 10.09 8.62 -3.59
CA LEU A 28 9.90 7.26 -3.13
C LEU A 28 9.25 6.44 -4.25
N LEU A 29 9.94 5.40 -4.71
CA LEU A 29 9.39 4.46 -5.67
C LEU A 29 8.24 3.68 -5.02
N ALA A 30 7.06 3.72 -5.64
CA ALA A 30 5.93 2.87 -5.30
C ALA A 30 5.77 1.77 -6.34
N VAL A 31 5.53 0.55 -5.87
CA VAL A 31 5.29 -0.63 -6.70
C VAL A 31 3.92 -1.18 -6.36
N CYS A 32 3.08 -1.38 -7.39
CA CYS A 32 1.80 -2.07 -7.28
C CYS A 32 2.00 -3.53 -7.71
N PRO A 33 2.33 -4.45 -6.80
CA PRO A 33 2.73 -5.80 -7.19
C PRO A 33 1.50 -6.63 -7.57
N ASN A 34 1.54 -7.20 -8.76
CA ASN A 34 0.52 -8.13 -9.26
C ASN A 34 0.98 -9.60 -9.21
N SER A 35 2.20 -9.85 -8.78
CA SER A 35 2.78 -11.20 -8.73
C SER A 35 3.97 -11.27 -7.77
N MET A 36 4.29 -12.50 -7.35
CA MET A 36 5.49 -12.79 -6.55
C MET A 36 6.78 -12.37 -7.27
N ALA A 37 6.83 -12.49 -8.60
CA ALA A 37 8.00 -12.08 -9.37
C ALA A 37 8.28 -10.59 -9.26
N VAL A 38 7.23 -9.76 -9.28
CA VAL A 38 7.35 -8.29 -9.10
C VAL A 38 7.82 -7.96 -7.68
N ILE A 39 7.29 -8.61 -6.65
CA ILE A 39 7.73 -8.41 -5.25
C ILE A 39 9.23 -8.71 -5.10
N LYS A 40 9.67 -9.87 -5.61
CA LYS A 40 11.09 -10.30 -5.58
C LYS A 40 12.00 -9.30 -6.32
N ALA A 41 11.60 -8.90 -7.52
CA ALA A 41 12.36 -7.94 -8.33
C ALA A 41 12.47 -6.58 -7.62
N ALA A 42 11.39 -6.10 -7.01
CA ALA A 42 11.32 -4.85 -6.29
C ALA A 42 12.29 -4.83 -5.10
N PHE A 43 12.28 -5.85 -4.24
CA PHE A 43 13.21 -5.94 -3.11
C PHE A 43 14.67 -6.07 -3.56
N ARG A 44 14.96 -6.86 -4.61
CA ARG A 44 16.32 -6.95 -5.17
C ARG A 44 16.80 -5.60 -5.71
N SER A 45 15.92 -4.85 -6.36
CA SER A 45 16.23 -3.51 -6.85
C SER A 45 16.46 -2.53 -5.69
N ALA A 46 15.61 -2.53 -4.68
CA ALA A 46 15.75 -1.70 -3.50
C ALA A 46 17.07 -1.99 -2.76
N LYS A 47 17.41 -3.28 -2.55
CA LYS A 47 18.69 -3.69 -1.94
C LYS A 47 19.88 -3.19 -2.75
N ARG A 48 19.90 -3.43 -4.06
CA ARG A 48 21.02 -3.03 -4.94
C ARG A 48 21.26 -1.53 -4.93
N ASN A 49 20.20 -0.73 -4.82
CA ASN A 49 20.28 0.72 -4.83
C ASN A 49 20.34 1.34 -3.43
N ASN A 50 20.35 0.53 -2.37
CA ASN A 50 20.25 0.98 -0.98
C ASN A 50 19.14 2.03 -0.79
N ALA A 51 17.96 1.76 -1.31
CA ALA A 51 16.85 2.69 -1.37
C ALA A 51 15.61 2.16 -0.64
N PRO A 52 14.82 3.04 0.01
CA PRO A 52 13.50 2.65 0.52
C PRO A 52 12.56 2.34 -0.63
N ILE A 53 11.51 1.55 -0.34
CA ILE A 53 10.49 1.19 -1.33
C ILE A 53 9.10 1.19 -0.69
N LYS A 54 8.06 1.53 -1.46
CA LYS A 54 6.66 1.41 -1.07
C LYS A 54 5.99 0.31 -1.90
N PHE A 55 5.32 -0.61 -1.25
CA PHE A 55 4.39 -1.55 -1.87
C PHE A 55 2.98 -1.04 -1.65
N ALA A 56 2.26 -0.75 -2.72
CA ALA A 56 0.89 -0.27 -2.67
C ALA A 56 0.01 -1.18 -3.52
N ALA A 57 -0.97 -1.84 -2.89
CA ALA A 57 -1.90 -2.71 -3.59
C ALA A 57 -3.31 -2.13 -3.58
N THR A 58 -3.99 -2.17 -4.72
CA THR A 58 -5.40 -1.80 -4.81
C THR A 58 -6.29 -2.87 -4.14
N LEU A 59 -7.53 -2.52 -3.82
CA LEU A 59 -8.51 -3.49 -3.28
C LEU A 59 -8.86 -4.61 -4.28
N ASN A 60 -8.63 -4.40 -5.58
CA ASN A 60 -8.73 -5.47 -6.57
C ASN A 60 -7.56 -6.45 -6.50
N GLN A 61 -6.37 -6.00 -6.09
CA GLN A 61 -5.18 -6.83 -5.99
C GLN A 61 -5.14 -7.64 -4.72
N VAL A 62 -5.34 -6.98 -3.58
CA VAL A 62 -5.22 -7.54 -2.23
C VAL A 62 -6.39 -7.06 -1.40
N ASP A 63 -7.23 -7.99 -0.92
CA ASP A 63 -8.36 -7.64 -0.06
C ASP A 63 -8.79 -8.86 0.77
N CYS A 64 -9.81 -8.69 1.63
CA CYS A 64 -10.37 -9.75 2.49
C CYS A 64 -10.78 -11.01 1.74
N ASP A 65 -11.12 -10.91 0.46
CA ASP A 65 -11.46 -12.02 -0.43
C ASP A 65 -10.26 -12.56 -1.24
N GLY A 66 -9.07 -12.00 -1.01
CA GLY A 66 -7.85 -12.36 -1.71
C GLY A 66 -7.57 -11.54 -2.98
N GLY A 67 -8.54 -10.78 -3.48
CA GLY A 67 -8.38 -10.07 -4.74
C GLY A 67 -7.94 -11.00 -5.89
N TYR A 68 -7.43 -10.45 -6.99
CA TYR A 68 -6.94 -11.27 -8.10
C TYR A 68 -5.56 -11.90 -7.86
N THR A 69 -4.83 -11.46 -6.83
CA THR A 69 -3.53 -12.05 -6.47
C THR A 69 -3.66 -13.29 -5.57
N GLY A 70 -4.84 -13.55 -5.01
CA GLY A 70 -5.08 -14.57 -4.01
C GLY A 70 -4.58 -14.21 -2.61
N MET A 71 -4.20 -12.94 -2.37
CA MET A 71 -3.64 -12.49 -1.09
C MET A 71 -4.64 -11.63 -0.31
N THR A 72 -4.88 -12.01 0.94
CA THR A 72 -5.48 -11.09 1.92
C THR A 72 -4.43 -10.09 2.41
N GLN A 73 -4.84 -9.05 3.13
CA GLN A 73 -3.93 -8.06 3.70
C GLN A 73 -2.84 -8.70 4.58
N SER A 74 -3.22 -9.66 5.41
CA SER A 74 -2.29 -10.41 6.26
C SER A 74 -1.29 -11.24 5.44
N VAL A 75 -1.78 -12.00 4.46
CA VAL A 75 -0.91 -12.79 3.57
C VAL A 75 0.06 -11.89 2.81
N PHE A 76 -0.41 -10.73 2.34
CA PHE A 76 0.45 -9.80 1.62
C PHE A 76 1.60 -9.27 2.48
N THR A 77 1.32 -8.85 3.73
CA THR A 77 2.38 -8.40 4.65
C THR A 77 3.36 -9.50 5.01
N ASP A 78 2.87 -10.73 5.20
CA ASP A 78 3.72 -11.90 5.45
C ASP A 78 4.63 -12.21 4.25
N VAL A 79 4.09 -12.18 3.04
CA VAL A 79 4.85 -12.37 1.80
C VAL A 79 5.95 -11.30 1.68
N LEU A 80 5.61 -10.02 1.90
CA LEU A 80 6.61 -8.94 1.84
C LEU A 80 7.72 -9.16 2.85
N ARG A 81 7.38 -9.57 4.09
CA ARG A 81 8.36 -9.87 5.13
C ARG A 81 9.26 -11.04 4.75
N MET A 82 8.70 -12.13 4.24
CA MET A 82 9.46 -13.31 3.80
C MET A 82 10.40 -12.96 2.64
N GLU A 83 9.92 -12.24 1.63
CA GLU A 83 10.75 -11.88 0.47
C GLU A 83 11.83 -10.85 0.80
N SER A 84 11.58 -9.92 1.73
CA SER A 84 12.64 -9.01 2.20
C SER A 84 13.77 -9.79 2.88
N GLN A 85 13.43 -10.77 3.72
CA GLN A 85 14.39 -11.64 4.38
C GLN A 85 15.15 -12.52 3.38
N ALA A 86 14.46 -13.11 2.40
CA ALA A 86 15.05 -14.00 1.40
C ALA A 86 16.12 -13.31 0.53
N VAL A 87 16.07 -11.98 0.41
CA VAL A 87 17.09 -11.21 -0.30
C VAL A 87 18.01 -10.41 0.63
N ASP A 88 17.93 -10.61 1.95
CA ASP A 88 18.66 -9.84 2.98
C ASP A 88 18.48 -8.32 2.80
N TYR A 89 17.24 -7.87 2.54
CA TYR A 89 16.93 -6.46 2.48
C TYR A 89 16.64 -5.93 3.88
N THR A 90 17.51 -5.06 4.38
CA THR A 90 17.40 -4.45 5.72
C THR A 90 16.91 -3.00 5.70
N GLY A 91 16.71 -2.45 4.52
CA GLY A 91 16.18 -1.09 4.36
C GLY A 91 14.69 -0.98 4.74
N PRO A 92 14.20 0.25 4.95
CA PRO A 92 12.79 0.45 5.26
C PRO A 92 11.91 0.25 4.01
N TYR A 93 10.77 -0.43 4.20
CA TYR A 93 9.70 -0.48 3.19
C TYR A 93 8.36 -0.12 3.82
N ILE A 94 7.50 0.50 3.02
CA ILE A 94 6.16 0.93 3.38
C ILE A 94 5.17 -0.03 2.74
N VAL A 95 4.18 -0.48 3.52
CA VAL A 95 3.04 -1.24 3.02
C VAL A 95 1.81 -0.34 2.99
N ALA A 96 1.15 -0.24 1.84
CA ALA A 96 0.05 0.69 1.65
C ALA A 96 -1.10 0.08 0.85
N VAL A 97 -2.30 0.60 1.07
CA VAL A 97 -3.40 0.49 0.11
C VAL A 97 -3.12 1.49 -1.02
N ASP A 98 -3.38 1.10 -2.26
CA ASP A 98 -3.38 2.01 -3.40
C ASP A 98 -4.82 2.39 -3.74
N HIS A 99 -5.17 3.68 -3.57
CA HIS A 99 -6.54 4.17 -3.73
C HIS A 99 -7.58 3.41 -2.90
N GLY A 100 -7.75 3.77 -1.63
CA GLY A 100 -8.79 3.21 -0.78
C GLY A 100 -10.07 4.06 -0.81
N GLY A 101 -11.21 3.43 -1.10
CA GLY A 101 -12.50 4.12 -1.11
C GLY A 101 -13.64 3.25 -1.67
N PRO A 102 -14.91 3.70 -1.51
CA PRO A 102 -16.04 3.00 -2.10
C PRO A 102 -15.96 3.07 -3.64
N TRP A 103 -16.49 2.04 -4.29
CA TRP A 103 -16.50 1.81 -5.75
C TRP A 103 -15.11 1.75 -6.42
N LEU A 104 -14.04 1.64 -5.64
CA LEU A 104 -12.69 1.42 -6.15
C LEU A 104 -12.34 -0.06 -6.35
N LYS A 105 -13.24 -0.95 -5.95
CA LYS A 105 -13.19 -2.37 -6.29
C LYS A 105 -14.17 -2.62 -7.43
N ASP A 106 -13.72 -3.20 -8.53
CA ASP A 106 -14.46 -3.34 -9.79
C ASP A 106 -15.85 -3.93 -9.60
N ILE A 107 -15.98 -4.97 -8.74
CA ILE A 107 -17.25 -5.62 -8.47
C ILE A 107 -18.30 -4.66 -7.89
N GLN A 108 -17.91 -3.66 -7.11
CA GLN A 108 -18.83 -2.69 -6.53
C GLN A 108 -19.46 -1.80 -7.60
N SER A 109 -18.69 -1.46 -8.64
CA SER A 109 -19.17 -0.68 -9.78
C SER A 109 -19.95 -1.54 -10.77
N ILE A 110 -19.51 -2.76 -11.05
CA ILE A 110 -20.16 -3.71 -11.96
C ILE A 110 -21.55 -4.08 -11.45
N GLU A 111 -21.68 -4.41 -10.17
CA GLU A 111 -22.94 -4.77 -9.52
C GLU A 111 -23.74 -3.56 -9.04
N LYS A 112 -23.25 -2.33 -9.30
CA LYS A 112 -23.92 -1.06 -8.89
C LYS A 112 -24.31 -1.05 -7.40
N TRP A 113 -23.35 -1.35 -6.53
CA TRP A 113 -23.61 -1.34 -5.09
C TRP A 113 -24.04 0.04 -4.62
N ASP A 114 -25.01 0.06 -3.71
CA ASP A 114 -25.38 1.28 -3.00
C ASP A 114 -24.24 1.77 -2.07
N THR A 115 -24.38 3.00 -1.61
CA THR A 115 -23.36 3.67 -0.77
C THR A 115 -23.10 2.91 0.51
N ASP A 116 -24.15 2.44 1.19
CA ASP A 116 -24.01 1.79 2.50
C ASP A 116 -23.24 0.47 2.38
N ARG A 117 -23.60 -0.34 1.37
CA ARG A 117 -22.90 -1.60 1.08
C ARG A 117 -21.44 -1.37 0.69
N ALA A 118 -21.18 -0.38 -0.19
CA ALA A 118 -19.82 -0.06 -0.62
C ALA A 118 -18.96 0.46 0.54
N MET A 119 -19.50 1.36 1.37
CA MET A 119 -18.82 1.89 2.55
C MET A 119 -18.55 0.80 3.61
N ALA A 120 -19.49 -0.10 3.86
CA ALA A 120 -19.29 -1.21 4.79
C ALA A 120 -18.16 -2.13 4.33
N ALA A 121 -18.06 -2.43 3.03
CA ALA A 121 -16.98 -3.23 2.47
C ALA A 121 -15.62 -2.54 2.62
N VAL A 122 -15.53 -1.25 2.30
CA VAL A 122 -14.30 -0.46 2.44
C VAL A 122 -13.86 -0.41 3.91
N LYS A 123 -14.79 -0.18 4.84
CA LYS A 123 -14.48 -0.21 6.27
C LYS A 123 -13.84 -1.54 6.67
N LYS A 124 -14.43 -2.67 6.26
CA LYS A 124 -13.89 -4.01 6.53
C LYS A 124 -12.48 -4.18 5.96
N SER A 125 -12.25 -3.73 4.72
CA SER A 125 -10.95 -3.79 4.08
C SER A 125 -9.89 -2.96 4.82
N PHE A 126 -10.26 -1.77 5.30
CA PHE A 126 -9.36 -0.90 6.07
C PHE A 126 -9.06 -1.46 7.46
N GLU A 127 -10.06 -2.00 8.15
CA GLU A 127 -9.84 -2.69 9.44
C GLU A 127 -8.87 -3.87 9.28
N ALA A 128 -9.01 -4.66 8.22
CA ALA A 128 -8.08 -5.74 7.90
C ALA A 128 -6.68 -5.24 7.58
N ALA A 129 -6.54 -4.13 6.84
CA ALA A 129 -5.24 -3.53 6.54
C ALA A 129 -4.54 -2.99 7.80
N VAL A 130 -5.28 -2.32 8.70
CA VAL A 130 -4.76 -1.88 10.00
C VAL A 130 -4.30 -3.07 10.83
N ALA A 131 -5.14 -4.11 10.94
CA ALA A 131 -4.81 -5.32 11.69
C ALA A 131 -3.59 -6.06 11.11
N ALA A 132 -3.40 -6.01 9.79
CA ALA A 132 -2.23 -6.59 9.11
C ALA A 132 -0.96 -5.71 9.22
N GLY A 133 -1.04 -4.54 9.85
CA GLY A 133 0.11 -3.66 10.06
C GLY A 133 0.51 -2.83 8.84
N TYR A 134 -0.44 -2.43 8.00
CA TYR A 134 -0.17 -1.47 6.93
C TYR A 134 0.30 -0.13 7.50
N ASP A 135 1.25 0.48 6.82
CA ASP A 135 1.85 1.76 7.23
C ASP A 135 1.07 2.98 6.70
N LEU A 136 0.28 2.81 5.62
CA LEU A 136 -0.42 3.89 4.96
C LEU A 136 -1.72 3.40 4.30
N ILE A 137 -2.82 4.10 4.59
CA ILE A 137 -4.14 3.85 3.98
C ILE A 137 -4.66 5.17 3.42
N PRO A 138 -4.38 5.51 2.15
CA PRO A 138 -4.92 6.70 1.53
C PRO A 138 -6.41 6.52 1.24
N VAL A 139 -7.20 7.53 1.61
CA VAL A 139 -8.64 7.57 1.34
C VAL A 139 -8.88 8.47 0.13
N SER A 140 -9.49 7.90 -0.91
CA SER A 140 -9.85 8.63 -2.13
C SER A 140 -11.35 8.89 -2.17
N TYR A 141 -11.74 10.15 -2.35
CA TYR A 141 -13.14 10.58 -2.47
C TYR A 141 -13.52 10.96 -3.91
N THR A 142 -12.61 10.82 -4.86
CA THR A 142 -12.81 11.30 -6.24
C THR A 142 -13.97 10.62 -6.96
N HIS A 143 -14.33 9.39 -6.58
CA HIS A 143 -15.42 8.64 -7.19
C HIS A 143 -16.79 8.92 -6.55
N LEU A 144 -16.87 9.47 -5.33
CA LEU A 144 -18.14 9.82 -4.68
C LEU A 144 -18.92 10.86 -5.49
N ARG A 145 -18.25 11.85 -6.10
CA ARG A 145 -18.89 12.89 -6.92
C ARG A 145 -19.46 12.37 -8.26
N ALA A 146 -18.91 11.29 -8.80
CA ALA A 146 -19.37 10.74 -10.07
C ALA A 146 -20.71 9.96 -9.94
N HIS A 147 -21.02 9.49 -8.74
CA HIS A 147 -22.26 8.75 -8.46
C HIS A 147 -23.40 9.60 -7.90
N GLU A 148 -23.12 10.82 -7.42
CA GLU A 148 -24.13 11.76 -6.92
C GLU A 148 -24.80 12.58 -8.05
N THR A 149 -24.31 12.49 -9.27
CA THR A 149 -24.79 13.28 -10.43
C THR A 149 -25.58 12.46 -11.48
N LEU A 150 -26.07 11.27 -11.11
CA LEU A 150 -26.94 10.46 -12.01
C LEU A 150 -28.33 10.31 -11.40
#